data_eb77d4417f2c9a14381fba0e90332a9c
#
_entry.id   eb77d4417f2c9a14381fba0e90332a9c
#
_cell.length_a   1.000
_cell.length_b   1.000
_cell.length_c   1.000
_cell.angle_alpha   90.00
_cell.angle_beta   90.00
_cell.angle_gamma   90.00
#
_symmetry.space_group_name_H-M   'P 1'
#
loop_
_entity.id
_entity.type
_entity.pdbx_description
1 polymer ?
#
loop_
_entity_poly.entity_id
_entity_poly.type
_entity_poly.pdbx_seq_one_letter_code
_entity_poly.pdbx_strand_id
1 'polypeptide(L)'
;LHESLFTAPLSGGILRRLLQENAMNAQKPGIHPRNRHRSRYDLDALCAVEPQLRGFVIATPAGEPTVNFADPEAVKALNKALLAHFYGVAHWDIPQGFLCPPVPGRADYIHHLADLLAETSVDGAIPRQASVLDIGTGANCIYPLIGHHEYNWRFTGTEVNDAAFASAQAIVTNNPGLTRAIRLRRQKDPAAILNGMIHKNEQYDATLCNPPFHDSAAAAQAGNDRKRRNLGQSEASGLNFGGQQQELWCEGGEVAFISKMIAESQAFGRQVLWFTSLVSRGENLPPLYRALTAAGAVKVVKKEMAQGQKQSRFIAWTFLDEAQRRRWAQTRFKA
;
A
#
# COMPACT_ATOMS: atom_id res chain seq x y z
N LEU A 1 36.43 -48.05 -26.42
CA LEU A 1 34.97 -48.06 -26.41
C LEU A 1 34.50 -46.75 -25.81
N HIS A 2 34.26 -45.73 -26.68
CA HIS A 2 33.68 -44.46 -26.33
C HIS A 2 32.17 -44.57 -26.57
N GLU A 3 31.37 -44.48 -25.53
CA GLU A 3 29.94 -44.24 -25.66
C GLU A 3 29.68 -42.73 -25.74
N SER A 4 29.26 -42.28 -26.92
CA SER A 4 28.76 -40.93 -27.15
C SER A 4 27.29 -40.89 -26.75
N LEU A 5 26.97 -40.17 -25.66
CA LEU A 5 25.60 -39.82 -25.27
C LEU A 5 25.09 -38.73 -26.24
N PHE A 6 24.27 -39.16 -27.18
CA PHE A 6 23.44 -38.25 -27.99
C PHE A 6 22.37 -37.63 -27.09
N THR A 7 22.54 -36.36 -26.70
CA THR A 7 21.45 -35.54 -26.16
C THR A 7 20.59 -35.08 -27.32
N ALA A 8 19.37 -35.58 -27.42
CA ALA A 8 18.39 -35.10 -28.38
C ALA A 8 18.06 -33.61 -28.10
N PRO A 9 17.96 -32.77 -29.13
CA PRO A 9 17.59 -31.37 -28.94
C PRO A 9 16.13 -31.31 -28.39
N LEU A 10 15.94 -30.64 -27.23
CA LEU A 10 14.62 -30.36 -26.69
C LEU A 10 13.77 -29.68 -27.78
N SER A 11 12.56 -30.19 -28.00
CA SER A 11 11.64 -29.59 -28.97
C SER A 11 11.42 -28.12 -28.65
N GLY A 12 11.40 -27.23 -29.66
CA GLY A 12 11.29 -25.75 -29.46
C GLY A 12 10.15 -25.33 -28.59
N GLY A 13 9.10 -26.17 -28.44
CA GLY A 13 7.97 -25.93 -27.53
C GLY A 13 8.32 -26.09 -26.04
N ILE A 14 9.16 -27.10 -25.71
CA ILE A 14 9.60 -27.34 -24.31
C ILE A 14 10.57 -26.23 -23.88
N LEU A 15 11.51 -25.87 -24.75
CA LEU A 15 12.45 -24.78 -24.47
C LEU A 15 11.71 -23.43 -24.30
N ARG A 16 10.72 -23.15 -25.15
CA ARG A 16 9.89 -21.95 -25.07
C ARG A 16 9.08 -21.91 -23.75
N ARG A 17 8.54 -23.04 -23.32
CA ARG A 17 7.81 -23.17 -22.06
C ARG A 17 8.72 -22.98 -20.85
N LEU A 18 9.89 -23.58 -20.83
CA LEU A 18 10.90 -23.41 -19.77
C LEU A 18 11.43 -21.97 -19.71
N LEU A 19 11.62 -21.31 -20.85
CA LEU A 19 12.01 -19.89 -20.90
C LEU A 19 10.88 -18.97 -20.42
N GLN A 20 9.62 -19.29 -20.72
CA GLN A 20 8.45 -18.59 -20.20
C GLN A 20 8.30 -18.79 -18.69
N GLU A 21 8.43 -20.00 -18.18
CA GLU A 21 8.39 -20.31 -16.75
C GLU A 21 9.53 -19.61 -15.98
N ASN A 22 10.74 -19.56 -16.55
CA ASN A 22 11.86 -18.82 -15.96
C ASN A 22 11.65 -17.30 -16.00
N ALA A 23 11.06 -16.75 -17.07
CA ALA A 23 10.72 -15.33 -17.17
C ALA A 23 9.58 -14.93 -16.21
N MET A 24 8.59 -15.81 -15.98
CA MET A 24 7.54 -15.62 -15.00
C MET A 24 8.06 -15.70 -13.55
N ASN A 25 9.09 -16.50 -13.29
CA ASN A 25 9.72 -16.63 -11.98
C ASN A 25 10.79 -15.58 -11.68
N ALA A 26 11.14 -14.70 -12.63
CA ALA A 26 12.09 -13.61 -12.38
C ALA A 26 11.53 -12.64 -11.34
N GLN A 27 12.06 -12.71 -10.12
CA GLN A 27 11.61 -11.88 -8.99
C GLN A 27 12.12 -10.46 -9.13
N LYS A 28 11.25 -9.49 -8.86
CA LYS A 28 11.62 -8.06 -8.81
C LYS A 28 12.47 -7.81 -7.57
N PRO A 29 13.71 -7.31 -7.71
CA PRO A 29 14.59 -7.08 -6.57
C PRO A 29 14.00 -6.02 -5.63
N GLY A 30 14.20 -6.22 -4.34
CA GLY A 30 13.81 -5.25 -3.30
C GLY A 30 12.35 -5.31 -2.84
N ILE A 31 11.49 -6.07 -3.51
CA ILE A 31 10.11 -6.30 -3.06
C ILE A 31 10.11 -7.32 -1.92
N HIS A 32 9.26 -7.08 -0.92
CA HIS A 32 9.16 -7.93 0.27
C HIS A 32 8.96 -9.42 -0.08
N PRO A 33 9.64 -10.36 0.61
CA PRO A 33 9.56 -11.81 0.30
C PRO A 33 8.13 -12.39 0.27
N ARG A 34 7.22 -11.90 1.11
CA ARG A 34 5.81 -12.35 1.14
C ARG A 34 4.90 -11.64 0.13
N ASN A 35 5.40 -10.62 -0.58
CA ASN A 35 4.59 -9.88 -1.53
C ASN A 35 4.27 -10.74 -2.77
N ARG A 36 2.99 -10.91 -3.07
CA ARG A 36 2.49 -11.72 -4.20
C ARG A 36 2.84 -11.12 -5.58
N HIS A 37 3.26 -9.85 -5.60
CA HIS A 37 3.55 -9.08 -6.82
C HIS A 37 5.04 -9.07 -7.21
N ARG A 38 5.82 -9.99 -6.66
CA ARG A 38 7.27 -10.11 -6.93
C ARG A 38 7.58 -10.59 -8.35
N SER A 39 6.71 -11.42 -8.91
CA SER A 39 6.88 -12.02 -10.24
C SER A 39 6.10 -11.24 -11.31
N ARG A 40 6.29 -11.62 -12.56
CA ARG A 40 5.43 -11.21 -13.66
C ARG A 40 4.01 -11.77 -13.45
N TYR A 41 3.03 -11.03 -13.94
CA TYR A 41 1.64 -11.47 -13.87
C TYR A 41 1.30 -12.42 -15.02
N ASP A 42 0.54 -13.44 -14.70
CA ASP A 42 -0.20 -14.22 -15.69
C ASP A 42 -1.44 -13.41 -16.13
N LEU A 43 -1.30 -12.72 -17.28
CA LEU A 43 -2.38 -11.86 -17.78
C LEU A 43 -3.60 -12.67 -18.25
N ASP A 44 -3.44 -13.93 -18.65
CA ASP A 44 -4.58 -14.77 -19.02
C ASP A 44 -5.39 -15.12 -17.78
N ALA A 45 -4.76 -15.48 -16.67
CA ALA A 45 -5.43 -15.70 -15.38
C ALA A 45 -6.11 -14.43 -14.86
N LEU A 46 -5.48 -13.25 -15.00
CA LEU A 46 -6.07 -11.98 -14.63
C LEU A 46 -7.28 -11.62 -15.52
N CYS A 47 -7.21 -11.84 -16.82
CA CYS A 47 -8.33 -11.64 -17.75
C CYS A 47 -9.49 -12.62 -17.52
N ALA A 48 -9.24 -13.77 -16.89
CA ALA A 48 -10.28 -14.71 -16.52
C ALA A 48 -11.15 -14.18 -15.37
N VAL A 49 -10.58 -13.43 -14.41
CA VAL A 49 -11.31 -12.83 -13.29
C VAL A 49 -11.82 -11.42 -13.57
N GLU A 50 -11.16 -10.68 -14.47
CA GLU A 50 -11.58 -9.34 -14.94
C GLU A 50 -11.53 -9.31 -16.49
N PRO A 51 -12.61 -9.72 -17.16
CA PRO A 51 -12.63 -9.83 -18.63
C PRO A 51 -12.38 -8.52 -19.36
N GLN A 52 -12.71 -7.36 -18.78
CA GLN A 52 -12.47 -6.05 -19.38
C GLN A 52 -10.96 -5.77 -19.55
N LEU A 53 -10.11 -6.36 -18.72
CA LEU A 53 -8.65 -6.21 -18.84
C LEU A 53 -8.12 -6.67 -20.21
N ARG A 54 -8.77 -7.65 -20.86
CA ARG A 54 -8.35 -8.19 -22.16
C ARG A 54 -8.26 -7.11 -23.25
N GLY A 55 -9.13 -6.11 -23.19
CA GLY A 55 -9.12 -4.97 -24.14
C GLY A 55 -7.90 -4.04 -24.00
N PHE A 56 -7.21 -4.14 -22.87
CA PHE A 56 -6.04 -3.30 -22.56
C PHE A 56 -4.69 -4.05 -22.66
N VAL A 57 -4.73 -5.36 -22.95
CA VAL A 57 -3.51 -6.16 -23.13
C VAL A 57 -2.89 -5.82 -24.49
N ILE A 58 -1.62 -5.43 -24.48
CA ILE A 58 -0.80 -5.13 -25.66
C ILE A 58 0.46 -6.00 -25.65
N ALA A 59 1.14 -6.09 -26.78
CA ALA A 59 2.43 -6.74 -26.88
C ALA A 59 3.57 -5.74 -26.70
N THR A 60 4.62 -6.13 -25.95
CA THR A 60 5.89 -5.40 -25.92
C THR A 60 6.61 -5.55 -27.27
N PRO A 61 7.66 -4.74 -27.57
CA PRO A 61 8.50 -4.95 -28.75
C PRO A 61 9.10 -6.35 -28.84
N ALA A 62 9.26 -7.03 -27.71
CA ALA A 62 9.73 -8.44 -27.64
C ALA A 62 8.59 -9.46 -27.84
N GLY A 63 7.36 -9.01 -28.11
CA GLY A 63 6.19 -9.88 -28.33
C GLY A 63 5.55 -10.41 -27.04
N GLU A 64 5.97 -9.94 -25.86
CA GLU A 64 5.41 -10.39 -24.58
C GLU A 64 4.17 -9.59 -24.18
N PRO A 65 3.12 -10.22 -23.59
CA PRO A 65 1.93 -9.53 -23.17
C PRO A 65 2.19 -8.58 -22.00
N THR A 66 1.63 -7.39 -22.08
CA THR A 66 1.68 -6.36 -21.03
C THR A 66 0.44 -5.48 -21.11
N VAL A 67 0.31 -4.51 -20.21
CA VAL A 67 -0.69 -3.45 -20.28
C VAL A 67 -0.04 -2.11 -20.51
N ASN A 68 -0.76 -1.19 -21.14
CA ASN A 68 -0.28 0.19 -21.29
C ASN A 68 -0.42 0.93 -19.97
N PHE A 69 0.67 1.01 -19.18
CA PHE A 69 0.69 1.76 -17.92
C PHE A 69 0.52 3.28 -18.07
N ALA A 70 0.56 3.77 -19.32
CA ALA A 70 0.27 5.16 -19.63
C ALA A 70 -1.25 5.44 -19.73
N ASP A 71 -2.07 4.40 -19.88
CA ASP A 71 -3.53 4.49 -19.93
C ASP A 71 -4.14 4.28 -18.51
N PRO A 72 -4.81 5.31 -17.94
CA PRO A 72 -5.44 5.20 -16.62
C PRO A 72 -6.49 4.09 -16.51
N GLU A 73 -7.27 3.86 -17.57
CA GLU A 73 -8.30 2.82 -17.58
C GLU A 73 -7.66 1.42 -17.62
N ALA A 74 -6.55 1.25 -18.35
CA ALA A 74 -5.79 0.00 -18.33
C ALA A 74 -5.22 -0.29 -16.94
N VAL A 75 -4.67 0.73 -16.26
CA VAL A 75 -4.15 0.59 -14.89
C VAL A 75 -5.28 0.25 -13.91
N LYS A 76 -6.44 0.89 -14.03
CA LYS A 76 -7.60 0.60 -13.20
C LYS A 76 -8.12 -0.82 -13.42
N ALA A 77 -8.25 -1.27 -14.67
CA ALA A 77 -8.64 -2.63 -15.02
C ALA A 77 -7.64 -3.67 -14.48
N LEU A 78 -6.33 -3.39 -14.59
CA LEU A 78 -5.30 -4.23 -13.99
C LEU A 78 -5.44 -4.31 -12.46
N ASN A 79 -5.66 -3.20 -11.78
CA ASN A 79 -5.85 -3.20 -10.32
C ASN A 79 -7.11 -3.97 -9.91
N LYS A 80 -8.23 -3.86 -10.64
CA LYS A 80 -9.43 -4.69 -10.45
C LYS A 80 -9.07 -6.17 -10.51
N ALA A 81 -8.38 -6.58 -11.57
CA ALA A 81 -7.94 -7.95 -11.77
C ALA A 81 -7.01 -8.45 -10.66
N LEU A 82 -6.03 -7.63 -10.26
CA LEU A 82 -5.10 -7.97 -9.17
C LEU A 82 -5.82 -8.14 -7.84
N LEU A 83 -6.76 -7.25 -7.51
CA LEU A 83 -7.52 -7.32 -6.27
C LEU A 83 -8.48 -8.50 -6.25
N ALA A 84 -9.12 -8.81 -7.36
CA ALA A 84 -9.99 -9.99 -7.49
C ALA A 84 -9.17 -11.28 -7.38
N HIS A 85 -8.08 -11.39 -8.14
CA HIS A 85 -7.29 -12.62 -8.25
C HIS A 85 -6.50 -12.93 -6.97
N PHE A 86 -5.80 -11.94 -6.41
CA PHE A 86 -4.90 -12.17 -5.28
C PHE A 86 -5.53 -11.95 -3.92
N TYR A 87 -6.59 -11.13 -3.82
CA TYR A 87 -7.17 -10.72 -2.53
C TYR A 87 -8.67 -11.01 -2.41
N GLY A 88 -9.28 -11.63 -3.40
CA GLY A 88 -10.68 -12.03 -3.37
C GLY A 88 -11.67 -10.86 -3.36
N VAL A 89 -11.25 -9.67 -3.80
CA VAL A 89 -12.07 -8.46 -3.85
C VAL A 89 -12.74 -8.39 -5.22
N ALA A 90 -13.97 -8.91 -5.32
CA ALA A 90 -14.70 -9.01 -6.58
C ALA A 90 -15.25 -7.66 -7.07
N HIS A 91 -15.61 -6.76 -6.15
CA HIS A 91 -16.22 -5.47 -6.46
C HIS A 91 -15.32 -4.34 -5.98
N TRP A 92 -14.46 -3.86 -6.86
CA TRP A 92 -13.61 -2.72 -6.61
C TRP A 92 -13.67 -1.74 -7.77
N ASP A 93 -13.95 -0.50 -7.48
CA ASP A 93 -13.87 0.61 -8.42
C ASP A 93 -13.55 1.91 -7.68
N ILE A 94 -13.03 2.88 -8.41
CA ILE A 94 -12.76 4.22 -7.91
C ILE A 94 -13.37 5.25 -8.85
N PRO A 95 -13.92 6.35 -8.35
CA PRO A 95 -14.43 7.41 -9.20
C PRO A 95 -13.31 8.03 -10.04
N GLN A 96 -13.68 8.60 -11.18
CA GLN A 96 -12.73 9.29 -12.05
C GLN A 96 -12.03 10.42 -11.29
N GLY A 97 -10.73 10.55 -11.52
CA GLY A 97 -9.90 11.57 -10.89
C GLY A 97 -9.36 11.22 -9.51
N PHE A 98 -9.78 10.12 -8.89
CA PHE A 98 -9.17 9.63 -7.65
C PHE A 98 -7.90 8.82 -7.92
N LEU A 99 -7.05 8.72 -6.90
CA LEU A 99 -5.76 8.02 -6.99
C LEU A 99 -5.96 6.53 -7.25
N CYS A 100 -5.43 6.04 -8.36
CA CYS A 100 -5.30 4.61 -8.65
C CYS A 100 -4.01 4.10 -7.98
N PRO A 101 -4.07 3.27 -6.91
CA PRO A 101 -2.91 2.92 -6.12
C PRO A 101 -2.02 1.90 -6.83
N PRO A 102 -0.68 2.01 -6.76
CA PRO A 102 0.22 0.94 -7.20
C PRO A 102 0.18 -0.22 -6.21
N VAL A 103 -0.63 -1.26 -6.49
CA VAL A 103 -0.88 -2.40 -5.60
C VAL A 103 0.41 -3.03 -5.03
N PRO A 104 1.49 -3.28 -5.83
CA PRO A 104 2.69 -3.91 -5.29
C PRO A 104 3.35 -3.12 -4.15
N GLY A 105 3.49 -1.81 -4.29
CA GLY A 105 4.08 -0.96 -3.24
C GLY A 105 3.19 -0.82 -2.01
N ARG A 106 1.87 -0.95 -2.17
CA ARG A 106 0.92 -0.95 -1.05
C ARG A 106 1.00 -2.25 -0.26
N ALA A 107 1.11 -3.38 -0.96
CA ALA A 107 1.33 -4.68 -0.32
C ALA A 107 2.66 -4.71 0.45
N ASP A 108 3.72 -4.10 -0.08
CA ASP A 108 5.00 -4.01 0.62
C ASP A 108 4.88 -3.32 1.99
N TYR A 109 4.16 -2.22 2.07
CA TYR A 109 3.96 -1.53 3.34
C TYR A 109 3.24 -2.42 4.37
N ILE A 110 2.20 -3.14 3.95
CA ILE A 110 1.49 -4.10 4.82
C ILE A 110 2.42 -5.20 5.32
N HIS A 111 3.26 -5.78 4.45
CA HIS A 111 4.17 -6.85 4.85
C HIS A 111 5.27 -6.37 5.80
N HIS A 112 5.85 -5.20 5.55
CA HIS A 112 6.84 -4.61 6.47
C HIS A 112 6.23 -4.17 7.80
N LEU A 113 4.95 -3.73 7.81
CA LEU A 113 4.22 -3.49 9.06
C LEU A 113 4.00 -4.80 9.83
N ALA A 114 3.70 -5.88 9.12
CA ALA A 114 3.55 -7.20 9.75
C ALA A 114 4.86 -7.66 10.41
N ASP A 115 6.01 -7.40 9.78
CA ASP A 115 7.31 -7.68 10.39
C ASP A 115 7.55 -6.84 11.66
N LEU A 116 7.19 -5.56 11.63
CA LEU A 116 7.30 -4.69 12.81
C LEU A 116 6.45 -5.21 13.98
N LEU A 117 5.24 -5.71 13.70
CA LEU A 117 4.38 -6.29 14.72
C LEU A 117 4.94 -7.64 15.21
N ALA A 118 5.50 -8.47 14.33
CA ALA A 118 6.16 -9.72 14.69
C ALA A 118 7.39 -9.47 15.57
N GLU A 119 8.22 -8.46 15.28
CA GLU A 119 9.35 -8.04 16.11
C GLU A 119 8.92 -7.59 17.53
N THR A 120 7.68 -7.19 17.69
CA THR A 120 7.10 -6.80 18.98
C THR A 120 6.44 -7.97 19.69
N SER A 121 6.04 -8.99 18.96
CA SER A 121 5.41 -10.20 19.49
C SER A 121 6.37 -10.99 20.39
N VAL A 122 5.82 -11.70 21.37
CA VAL A 122 6.61 -12.48 22.32
C VAL A 122 7.28 -13.69 21.67
N ASP A 123 6.59 -14.29 20.70
CA ASP A 123 7.02 -15.49 19.98
C ASP A 123 7.63 -15.17 18.60
N GLY A 124 7.72 -13.90 18.23
CA GLY A 124 8.19 -13.48 16.91
C GLY A 124 7.20 -13.75 15.78
N ALA A 125 6.00 -14.23 16.08
CA ALA A 125 4.97 -14.48 15.08
C ALA A 125 4.21 -13.22 14.69
N ILE A 126 3.74 -13.16 13.45
CA ILE A 126 2.85 -12.09 12.99
C ILE A 126 1.49 -12.26 13.67
N PRO A 127 1.01 -11.25 14.43
CA PRO A 127 -0.25 -11.36 15.13
C PRO A 127 -1.41 -11.48 14.14
N ARG A 128 -2.25 -12.47 14.35
CA ARG A 128 -3.53 -12.58 13.66
C ARG A 128 -4.55 -11.64 14.32
N GLN A 129 -5.47 -11.10 13.52
CA GLN A 129 -6.55 -10.22 14.01
C GLN A 129 -6.07 -8.90 14.64
N ALA A 130 -4.87 -8.43 14.33
CA ALA A 130 -4.45 -7.11 14.77
C ALA A 130 -5.46 -6.02 14.35
N SER A 131 -5.63 -5.02 15.19
CA SER A 131 -6.48 -3.86 14.93
C SER A 131 -5.63 -2.72 14.39
N VAL A 132 -5.92 -2.27 13.17
CA VAL A 132 -5.13 -1.25 12.48
C VAL A 132 -6.00 -0.05 12.11
N LEU A 133 -5.48 1.15 12.32
CA LEU A 133 -6.10 2.40 11.90
C LEU A 133 -5.41 2.90 10.61
N ASP A 134 -6.16 2.93 9.51
CA ASP A 134 -5.69 3.47 8.23
C ASP A 134 -6.12 4.93 8.09
N ILE A 135 -5.15 5.84 8.09
CA ILE A 135 -5.36 7.28 8.09
C ILE A 135 -5.37 7.77 6.64
N GLY A 136 -6.51 8.30 6.20
CA GLY A 136 -6.70 8.67 4.80
C GLY A 136 -6.80 7.43 3.92
N THR A 137 -7.77 6.56 4.20
CA THR A 137 -7.94 5.29 3.45
C THR A 137 -8.20 5.49 1.96
N GLY A 138 -8.59 6.69 1.56
CA GLY A 138 -8.86 7.07 0.17
C GLY A 138 -10.08 6.37 -0.43
N ALA A 139 -10.38 6.73 -1.67
CA ALA A 139 -11.48 6.11 -2.43
C ALA A 139 -11.25 4.62 -2.71
N ASN A 140 -9.99 4.17 -2.67
CA ASN A 140 -9.55 2.84 -3.07
C ASN A 140 -9.51 1.81 -1.93
N CYS A 141 -9.47 2.21 -0.67
CA CYS A 141 -9.46 1.33 0.52
C CYS A 141 -8.35 0.25 0.49
N ILE A 142 -7.22 0.50 -0.19
CA ILE A 142 -6.25 -0.54 -0.58
C ILE A 142 -5.58 -1.25 0.60
N TYR A 143 -5.16 -0.52 1.64
CA TYR A 143 -4.47 -1.12 2.79
C TYR A 143 -5.37 -2.03 3.61
N PRO A 144 -6.62 -1.64 3.95
CA PRO A 144 -7.56 -2.52 4.61
C PRO A 144 -7.83 -3.81 3.83
N LEU A 145 -7.99 -3.72 2.50
CA LEU A 145 -8.24 -4.89 1.64
C LEU A 145 -7.07 -5.88 1.69
N ILE A 146 -5.85 -5.40 1.49
CA ILE A 146 -4.65 -6.25 1.48
C ILE A 146 -4.37 -6.80 2.88
N GLY A 147 -4.37 -5.95 3.90
CA GLY A 147 -4.02 -6.35 5.26
C GLY A 147 -5.00 -7.34 5.86
N HIS A 148 -6.31 -7.20 5.55
CA HIS A 148 -7.31 -8.18 5.97
C HIS A 148 -7.09 -9.52 5.27
N HIS A 149 -6.90 -9.53 3.96
CA HIS A 149 -6.68 -10.78 3.22
C HIS A 149 -5.42 -11.52 3.67
N GLU A 150 -4.30 -10.82 3.82
CA GLU A 150 -3.00 -11.44 4.12
C GLU A 150 -2.89 -11.93 5.59
N TYR A 151 -3.46 -11.16 6.54
CA TYR A 151 -3.20 -11.38 7.96
C TYR A 151 -4.47 -11.49 8.82
N ASN A 152 -5.65 -11.47 8.22
CA ASN A 152 -6.94 -11.43 8.92
C ASN A 152 -7.07 -10.26 9.91
N TRP A 153 -6.37 -9.15 9.63
CA TRP A 153 -6.42 -7.95 10.45
C TRP A 153 -7.76 -7.23 10.32
N ARG A 154 -8.13 -6.51 11.37
CA ARG A 154 -9.30 -5.62 11.38
C ARG A 154 -8.87 -4.19 11.18
N PHE A 155 -9.60 -3.47 10.37
CA PHE A 155 -9.28 -2.09 10.04
C PHE A 155 -10.36 -1.12 10.45
N THR A 156 -9.93 0.06 10.90
CA THR A 156 -10.72 1.29 10.86
C THR A 156 -10.07 2.21 9.85
N GLY A 157 -10.73 2.45 8.72
CA GLY A 157 -10.25 3.41 7.71
C GLY A 157 -10.87 4.78 7.96
N THR A 158 -10.06 5.83 8.02
CA THR A 158 -10.55 7.20 8.17
C THR A 158 -10.44 7.97 6.86
N GLU A 159 -11.40 8.85 6.59
CA GLU A 159 -11.40 9.65 5.37
C GLU A 159 -12.07 11.00 5.59
N VAL A 160 -11.45 12.06 5.04
CA VAL A 160 -11.93 13.44 5.14
C VAL A 160 -12.80 13.85 3.95
N ASN A 161 -12.59 13.25 2.78
CA ASN A 161 -13.32 13.55 1.55
C ASN A 161 -14.60 12.71 1.46
N ASP A 162 -15.76 13.34 1.23
CA ASP A 162 -17.04 12.63 1.18
C ASP A 162 -17.15 11.64 0.02
N ALA A 163 -16.66 12.00 -1.15
CA ALA A 163 -16.71 11.12 -2.33
C ALA A 163 -15.77 9.92 -2.19
N ALA A 164 -14.56 10.13 -1.63
CA ALA A 164 -13.63 9.05 -1.30
C ALA A 164 -14.23 8.11 -0.24
N PHE A 165 -14.82 8.67 0.81
CA PHE A 165 -15.50 7.90 1.85
C PHE A 165 -16.64 7.04 1.27
N ALA A 166 -17.50 7.63 0.43
CA ALA A 166 -18.60 6.91 -0.21
C ALA A 166 -18.10 5.78 -1.13
N SER A 167 -17.02 6.02 -1.87
CA SER A 167 -16.37 5.00 -2.71
C SER A 167 -15.82 3.85 -1.88
N ALA A 168 -15.04 4.14 -0.85
CA ALA A 168 -14.52 3.12 0.06
C ALA A 168 -15.65 2.32 0.74
N GLN A 169 -16.73 3.00 1.16
CA GLN A 169 -17.90 2.35 1.74
C GLN A 169 -18.58 1.40 0.75
N ALA A 170 -18.70 1.79 -0.51
CA ALA A 170 -19.26 0.94 -1.56
C ALA A 170 -18.41 -0.32 -1.78
N ILE A 171 -17.08 -0.19 -1.80
CA ILE A 171 -16.17 -1.34 -1.90
C ILE A 171 -16.40 -2.29 -0.73
N VAL A 172 -16.42 -1.80 0.50
CA VAL A 172 -16.61 -2.65 1.69
C VAL A 172 -17.97 -3.32 1.69
N THR A 173 -19.02 -2.59 1.32
CA THR A 173 -20.41 -3.11 1.34
C THR A 173 -20.65 -4.17 0.27
N ASN A 174 -20.06 -3.99 -0.92
CA ASN A 174 -20.29 -4.90 -2.05
C ASN A 174 -19.43 -6.18 -2.01
N ASN A 175 -18.52 -6.31 -1.05
CA ASN A 175 -17.72 -7.52 -0.87
C ASN A 175 -18.09 -8.22 0.43
N PRO A 176 -18.78 -9.38 0.36
CA PRO A 176 -19.19 -10.13 1.55
C PRO A 176 -18.00 -10.47 2.46
N GLY A 177 -18.19 -10.29 3.76
CA GLY A 177 -17.14 -10.53 4.76
C GLY A 177 -16.31 -9.32 5.13
N LEU A 178 -16.12 -8.34 4.24
CA LEU A 178 -15.35 -7.13 4.54
C LEU A 178 -16.02 -6.23 5.57
N THR A 179 -17.34 -6.18 5.63
CA THR A 179 -18.11 -5.36 6.58
C THR A 179 -17.85 -5.70 8.05
N ARG A 180 -17.39 -6.92 8.34
CA ARG A 180 -16.99 -7.36 9.70
C ARG A 180 -15.54 -7.03 10.01
N ALA A 181 -14.72 -6.87 8.98
CA ALA A 181 -13.28 -6.65 9.08
C ALA A 181 -12.88 -5.19 8.95
N ILE A 182 -13.62 -4.43 8.14
CA ILE A 182 -13.30 -3.04 7.81
C ILE A 182 -14.44 -2.14 8.22
N ARG A 183 -14.15 -1.22 9.12
CA ARG A 183 -15.03 -0.12 9.51
C ARG A 183 -14.50 1.16 8.91
N LEU A 184 -15.38 1.98 8.34
CA LEU A 184 -15.01 3.31 7.85
C LEU A 184 -15.51 4.37 8.82
N ARG A 185 -14.72 5.41 9.00
CA ARG A 185 -15.00 6.55 9.88
C ARG A 185 -14.73 7.87 9.18
N ARG A 186 -15.76 8.70 9.12
CA ARG A 186 -15.66 10.02 8.51
C ARG A 186 -14.93 10.97 9.43
N GLN A 187 -13.80 11.54 8.99
CA GLN A 187 -13.15 12.67 9.64
C GLN A 187 -13.90 13.96 9.27
N LYS A 188 -14.58 14.55 10.26
CA LYS A 188 -15.41 15.75 10.06
C LYS A 188 -14.61 17.05 10.16
N ASP A 189 -13.48 17.00 10.87
CA ASP A 189 -12.58 18.13 11.02
C ASP A 189 -11.38 17.97 10.06
N PRO A 190 -11.33 18.73 8.95
CA PRO A 190 -10.22 18.62 8.00
C PRO A 190 -8.89 19.11 8.60
N ALA A 191 -8.94 19.80 9.72
CA ALA A 191 -7.75 20.22 10.44
C ALA A 191 -7.23 19.13 11.40
N ALA A 192 -7.93 18.04 11.65
CA ALA A 192 -7.51 16.94 12.53
C ALA A 192 -7.08 15.71 11.75
N ILE A 193 -6.13 14.96 12.28
CA ILE A 193 -5.65 13.69 11.72
C ILE A 193 -6.13 12.53 12.58
N LEU A 194 -5.75 12.48 13.84
CA LEU A 194 -6.09 11.43 14.81
C LEU A 194 -7.22 11.84 15.74
N ASN A 195 -7.32 13.14 16.03
CA ASN A 195 -8.34 13.68 16.90
C ASN A 195 -9.75 13.38 16.33
N GLY A 196 -10.63 12.84 17.17
CA GLY A 196 -11.95 12.38 16.77
C GLY A 196 -12.00 11.02 16.08
N MET A 197 -10.84 10.47 15.68
CA MET A 197 -10.73 9.18 14.98
C MET A 197 -10.41 8.02 15.91
N ILE A 198 -9.79 8.26 17.04
CA ILE A 198 -9.52 7.26 18.07
C ILE A 198 -10.44 7.54 19.25
N HIS A 199 -11.38 6.64 19.54
CA HIS A 199 -12.31 6.79 20.66
C HIS A 199 -11.69 6.29 21.96
N LYS A 200 -12.20 6.76 23.09
CA LYS A 200 -11.65 6.54 24.44
C LYS A 200 -11.37 5.07 24.78
N ASN A 201 -12.21 4.15 24.31
CA ASN A 201 -12.11 2.73 24.63
C ASN A 201 -11.50 1.89 23.48
N GLU A 202 -10.98 2.53 22.45
CA GLU A 202 -10.37 1.83 21.33
C GLU A 202 -8.86 1.70 21.52
N GLN A 203 -8.32 0.61 21.02
CA GLN A 203 -6.89 0.35 20.98
C GLN A 203 -6.53 -0.18 19.59
N TYR A 204 -5.42 0.31 19.05
CA TYR A 204 -4.89 -0.10 17.76
C TYR A 204 -3.47 -0.63 17.89
N ASP A 205 -3.21 -1.76 17.26
CA ASP A 205 -1.88 -2.38 17.25
C ASP A 205 -0.92 -1.63 16.32
N ALA A 206 -1.47 -0.99 15.30
CA ALA A 206 -0.73 -0.04 14.47
C ALA A 206 -1.64 1.01 13.83
N THR A 207 -1.04 2.12 13.41
CA THR A 207 -1.62 3.00 12.40
C THR A 207 -0.87 2.85 11.08
N LEU A 208 -1.55 3.11 9.97
CA LEU A 208 -1.00 3.30 8.64
C LEU A 208 -1.29 4.70 8.16
N CYS A 209 -0.38 5.30 7.43
CA CYS A 209 -0.63 6.56 6.75
C CYS A 209 0.17 6.64 5.45
N ASN A 210 -0.51 6.98 4.37
CA ASN A 210 0.11 7.42 3.14
C ASN A 210 -0.21 8.91 2.98
N PRO A 211 0.65 9.80 3.50
CA PRO A 211 0.33 11.22 3.59
C PRO A 211 0.31 11.89 2.22
N PRO A 212 -0.33 13.08 2.08
CA PRO A 212 -0.15 13.91 0.90
C PRO A 212 1.32 14.33 0.76
N PHE A 213 1.89 14.19 -0.45
CA PHE A 213 3.34 14.32 -0.65
C PHE A 213 3.78 15.73 -1.04
N HIS A 214 2.88 16.53 -1.64
CA HIS A 214 3.22 17.84 -2.18
C HIS A 214 2.79 18.95 -1.23
N ASP A 215 3.51 20.07 -1.27
CA ASP A 215 3.24 21.26 -0.45
C ASP A 215 2.23 22.21 -1.09
N SER A 216 1.92 22.01 -2.37
CA SER A 216 1.01 22.85 -3.14
C SER A 216 0.40 22.13 -4.33
N ALA A 217 -0.70 22.64 -4.85
CA ALA A 217 -1.31 22.16 -6.08
C ALA A 217 -0.36 22.27 -7.28
N ALA A 218 0.44 23.33 -7.34
CA ALA A 218 1.42 23.56 -8.41
C ALA A 218 2.53 22.49 -8.36
N ALA A 219 3.04 22.15 -7.18
CA ALA A 219 4.04 21.09 -7.01
C ALA A 219 3.47 19.71 -7.35
N ALA A 220 2.22 19.42 -7.00
CA ALA A 220 1.53 18.20 -7.37
C ALA A 220 1.37 18.10 -8.90
N GLN A 221 0.97 19.18 -9.57
CA GLN A 221 0.86 19.24 -11.02
C GLN A 221 2.22 19.02 -11.71
N ALA A 222 3.27 19.70 -11.26
CA ALA A 222 4.62 19.53 -11.79
C ALA A 222 5.14 18.08 -11.62
N GLY A 223 4.82 17.43 -10.50
CA GLY A 223 5.13 16.03 -10.26
C GLY A 223 4.42 15.09 -11.26
N ASN A 224 3.16 15.35 -11.55
CA ASN A 224 2.38 14.61 -12.54
C ASN A 224 2.91 14.81 -13.96
N ASP A 225 3.27 16.04 -14.33
CA ASP A 225 3.84 16.37 -15.64
C ASP A 225 5.19 15.68 -15.87
N ARG A 226 6.02 15.58 -14.82
CA ARG A 226 7.28 14.82 -14.87
C ARG A 226 7.02 13.33 -15.11
N LYS A 227 6.04 12.74 -14.43
CA LYS A 227 5.67 11.32 -14.60
C LYS A 227 5.17 11.08 -16.03
N ARG A 228 4.32 11.97 -16.58
CA ARG A 228 3.83 11.87 -17.95
C ARG A 228 4.96 11.93 -18.97
N ARG A 229 5.89 12.86 -18.84
CA ARG A 229 7.08 12.96 -19.71
C ARG A 229 7.91 11.68 -19.69
N ASN A 230 8.12 11.10 -18.50
CA ASN A 230 8.86 9.84 -18.35
C ASN A 230 8.15 8.63 -18.99
N LEU A 231 6.82 8.71 -19.18
CA LEU A 231 6.00 7.69 -19.87
C LEU A 231 5.82 7.99 -21.37
N GLY A 232 6.46 9.03 -21.91
CA GLY A 232 6.39 9.40 -23.33
C GLY A 232 5.04 9.97 -23.79
N GLN A 233 4.24 10.53 -22.85
CA GLN A 233 2.91 11.07 -23.15
C GLN A 233 2.95 12.56 -23.50
N SER A 234 2.10 12.96 -24.47
CA SER A 234 1.84 14.37 -24.80
C SER A 234 0.94 15.04 -23.76
N GLU A 235 0.94 16.38 -23.71
CA GLU A 235 0.24 17.21 -22.71
C GLU A 235 -1.30 17.03 -22.65
N ALA A 236 -1.90 16.35 -23.62
CA ALA A 236 -3.36 16.25 -23.77
C ALA A 236 -4.03 15.08 -23.02
N SER A 237 -3.28 14.16 -22.44
CA SER A 237 -3.88 13.03 -21.70
C SER A 237 -3.98 13.33 -20.21
N GLY A 238 -5.14 13.06 -19.61
CA GLY A 238 -5.41 13.29 -18.19
C GLY A 238 -4.44 12.59 -17.23
N LEU A 239 -4.65 12.74 -15.92
CA LEU A 239 -3.81 12.16 -14.85
C LEU A 239 -3.79 10.62 -14.93
N ASN A 240 -2.64 10.00 -15.21
CA ASN A 240 -2.52 8.54 -15.38
C ASN A 240 -2.86 7.74 -14.11
N PHE A 241 -2.63 8.31 -12.93
CA PHE A 241 -2.92 7.67 -11.65
C PHE A 241 -3.97 8.41 -10.85
N GLY A 242 -4.56 9.48 -11.39
CA GLY A 242 -5.55 10.29 -10.71
C GLY A 242 -5.01 11.00 -9.47
N GLY A 243 -5.90 11.39 -8.60
CA GLY A 243 -5.66 12.00 -7.31
C GLY A 243 -6.40 13.31 -7.15
N GLN A 244 -7.29 13.35 -6.15
CA GLN A 244 -7.95 14.60 -5.75
C GLN A 244 -6.95 15.48 -5.01
N GLN A 245 -7.25 16.78 -4.95
CA GLN A 245 -6.40 17.78 -4.35
C GLN A 245 -5.94 17.39 -2.93
N GLN A 246 -6.84 16.87 -2.10
CA GLN A 246 -6.56 16.45 -0.72
C GLN A 246 -5.74 15.16 -0.59
N GLU A 247 -5.72 14.32 -1.63
CA GLU A 247 -4.89 13.11 -1.67
C GLU A 247 -3.44 13.41 -2.05
N LEU A 248 -3.19 14.52 -2.76
CA LEU A 248 -1.90 14.81 -3.37
C LEU A 248 -1.08 15.85 -2.63
N TRP A 249 -1.73 16.84 -2.01
CA TRP A 249 -1.02 17.94 -1.37
C TRP A 249 -1.74 18.50 -0.14
N CYS A 250 -0.97 19.08 0.77
CA CYS A 250 -1.44 19.88 1.89
C CYS A 250 -0.46 21.05 2.11
N GLU A 251 -0.90 22.08 2.80
CA GLU A 251 -0.04 23.19 3.17
C GLU A 251 1.15 22.72 4.00
N GLY A 252 2.36 23.08 3.56
CA GLY A 252 3.62 22.63 4.16
C GLY A 252 4.01 21.18 3.83
N GLY A 253 3.23 20.47 3.02
CA GLY A 253 3.55 19.16 2.45
C GLY A 253 3.65 18.02 3.47
N GLU A 254 4.33 16.95 3.04
CA GLU A 254 4.53 15.72 3.81
C GLU A 254 5.09 15.96 5.22
N VAL A 255 6.08 16.86 5.34
CA VAL A 255 6.72 17.14 6.63
C VAL A 255 5.73 17.79 7.61
N ALA A 256 4.95 18.77 7.15
CA ALA A 256 3.95 19.43 7.99
C ALA A 256 2.85 18.45 8.43
N PHE A 257 2.34 17.64 7.49
CA PHE A 257 1.33 16.64 7.78
C PHE A 257 1.81 15.62 8.83
N ILE A 258 2.97 15.00 8.60
CA ILE A 258 3.50 13.99 9.51
C ILE A 258 3.87 14.61 10.86
N SER A 259 4.44 15.82 10.90
CA SER A 259 4.75 16.53 12.15
C SER A 259 3.49 16.79 12.98
N LYS A 260 2.39 17.14 12.33
CA LYS A 260 1.08 17.29 12.98
C LYS A 260 0.56 15.96 13.51
N MET A 261 0.65 14.89 12.69
CA MET A 261 0.29 13.53 13.12
C MET A 261 1.10 13.10 14.34
N ILE A 262 2.41 13.39 14.38
CA ILE A 262 3.28 13.13 15.52
C ILE A 262 2.79 13.89 16.76
N ALA A 263 2.48 15.18 16.62
CA ALA A 263 1.99 16.00 17.73
C ALA A 263 0.64 15.47 18.29
N GLU A 264 -0.32 15.15 17.42
CA GLU A 264 -1.61 14.58 17.84
C GLU A 264 -1.45 13.19 18.46
N SER A 265 -0.48 12.40 18.02
CA SER A 265 -0.27 11.02 18.49
C SER A 265 0.11 10.93 19.97
N GLN A 266 0.66 11.99 20.56
CA GLN A 266 0.97 12.04 22.01
C GLN A 266 -0.26 11.73 22.88
N ALA A 267 -1.42 12.29 22.51
CA ALA A 267 -2.67 12.09 23.26
C ALA A 267 -3.14 10.62 23.24
N PHE A 268 -2.71 9.85 22.25
CA PHE A 268 -3.13 8.46 22.03
C PHE A 268 -2.02 7.44 22.32
N GLY A 269 -0.91 7.87 22.92
CA GLY A 269 0.28 7.03 23.12
C GLY A 269 0.05 5.77 23.97
N ARG A 270 -1.06 5.70 24.72
CA ARG A 270 -1.48 4.50 25.46
C ARG A 270 -2.51 3.63 24.74
N GLN A 271 -3.06 4.14 23.65
CA GLN A 271 -4.10 3.45 22.86
C GLN A 271 -3.56 2.86 21.56
N VAL A 272 -2.34 3.25 21.16
CA VAL A 272 -1.72 2.78 19.92
C VAL A 272 -0.32 2.24 20.24
N LEU A 273 -0.06 1.01 19.79
CA LEU A 273 1.25 0.38 19.97
C LEU A 273 2.29 0.99 19.05
N TRP A 274 2.00 1.09 17.75
CA TRP A 274 2.87 1.70 16.76
C TRP A 274 2.11 2.69 15.88
N PHE A 275 2.54 3.93 15.86
CA PHE A 275 2.15 4.87 14.82
C PHE A 275 3.09 4.71 13.66
N THR A 276 2.58 4.73 12.42
CA THR A 276 3.44 4.64 11.23
C THR A 276 2.99 5.58 10.13
N SER A 277 3.94 6.08 9.35
CA SER A 277 3.69 6.89 8.15
C SER A 277 4.74 6.64 7.09
N LEU A 278 4.31 6.55 5.82
CA LEU A 278 5.22 6.62 4.69
C LEU A 278 5.96 7.95 4.66
N VAL A 279 7.20 7.92 4.23
CA VAL A 279 8.03 9.12 3.97
C VAL A 279 8.60 9.00 2.56
N SER A 280 8.20 9.91 1.67
CA SER A 280 8.56 9.85 0.26
C SER A 280 10.03 10.15 0.00
N ARG A 281 10.62 11.11 0.75
CA ARG A 281 11.98 11.61 0.54
C ARG A 281 12.82 11.46 1.79
N GLY A 282 14.07 11.02 1.62
CA GLY A 282 15.03 10.91 2.73
C GLY A 282 15.34 12.24 3.41
N GLU A 283 15.31 13.33 2.67
CA GLU A 283 15.51 14.70 3.17
C GLU A 283 14.46 15.17 4.18
N ASN A 284 13.28 14.52 4.18
CA ASN A 284 12.19 14.79 5.13
C ASN A 284 12.41 14.14 6.51
N LEU A 285 13.33 13.18 6.63
CA LEU A 285 13.57 12.45 7.88
C LEU A 285 14.13 13.32 9.01
N PRO A 286 15.15 14.18 8.81
CA PRO A 286 15.73 14.96 9.92
C PRO A 286 14.71 15.85 10.65
N PRO A 287 13.83 16.65 9.97
CA PRO A 287 12.80 17.41 10.67
C PRO A 287 11.80 16.52 11.40
N LEU A 288 11.43 15.36 10.84
CA LEU A 288 10.53 14.43 11.49
C LEU A 288 11.14 13.79 12.74
N TYR A 289 12.42 13.45 12.72
CA TYR A 289 13.10 12.95 13.92
C TYR A 289 13.16 14.00 15.03
N ARG A 290 13.35 15.27 14.70
CA ARG A 290 13.26 16.37 15.69
C ARG A 290 11.84 16.46 16.28
N ALA A 291 10.81 16.37 15.45
CA ALA A 291 9.41 16.37 15.90
C ALA A 291 9.13 15.19 16.83
N LEU A 292 9.60 13.98 16.50
CA LEU A 292 9.46 12.78 17.33
C LEU A 292 10.15 12.91 18.67
N THR A 293 11.36 13.46 18.70
CA THR A 293 12.09 13.74 19.93
C THR A 293 11.33 14.76 20.79
N ALA A 294 10.86 15.85 20.21
CA ALA A 294 10.09 16.87 20.90
C ALA A 294 8.75 16.33 21.44
N ALA A 295 8.13 15.39 20.73
CA ALA A 295 6.92 14.71 21.16
C ALA A 295 7.16 13.66 22.27
N GLY A 296 8.41 13.32 22.59
CA GLY A 296 8.74 12.31 23.60
C GLY A 296 8.50 10.87 23.12
N ALA A 297 8.66 10.60 21.84
CA ALA A 297 8.60 9.22 21.32
C ALA A 297 9.71 8.38 21.97
N VAL A 298 9.31 7.24 22.55
CA VAL A 298 10.21 6.35 23.30
C VAL A 298 11.06 5.49 22.38
N LYS A 299 10.50 5.05 21.25
CA LYS A 299 11.20 4.29 20.23
C LYS A 299 10.77 4.74 18.85
N VAL A 300 11.75 4.89 17.97
CA VAL A 300 11.54 5.21 16.55
C VAL A 300 12.26 4.17 15.72
N VAL A 301 11.58 3.69 14.68
CA VAL A 301 12.09 2.69 13.73
C VAL A 301 11.90 3.24 12.31
N LYS A 302 12.93 3.12 11.48
CA LYS A 302 12.84 3.36 10.03
C LYS A 302 12.90 2.01 9.32
N LYS A 303 11.96 1.76 8.43
CA LYS A 303 11.96 0.59 7.54
C LYS A 303 12.11 1.07 6.11
N GLU A 304 13.17 0.62 5.44
CA GLU A 304 13.37 0.86 4.01
C GLU A 304 12.58 -0.16 3.21
N MET A 305 11.97 0.30 2.13
CA MET A 305 11.24 -0.52 1.18
C MET A 305 11.77 -0.19 -0.22
N ALA A 306 12.01 -1.18 -1.04
CA ALA A 306 12.54 -0.98 -2.37
C ALA A 306 11.65 -1.69 -3.41
N GLN A 307 11.41 -1.03 -4.53
CA GLN A 307 10.73 -1.60 -5.68
C GLN A 307 11.53 -1.25 -6.94
N GLY A 308 12.42 -2.14 -7.35
CA GLY A 308 13.39 -1.85 -8.38
C GLY A 308 14.31 -0.68 -7.96
N GLN A 309 14.38 0.37 -8.79
CA GLN A 309 15.16 1.57 -8.49
C GLN A 309 14.44 2.56 -7.55
N LYS A 310 13.14 2.35 -7.30
CA LYS A 310 12.35 3.22 -6.43
C LYS A 310 12.57 2.82 -4.98
N GLN A 311 13.22 3.68 -4.22
CA GLN A 311 13.31 3.57 -2.76
C GLN A 311 12.12 4.29 -2.12
N SER A 312 11.46 3.63 -1.22
CA SER A 312 10.45 4.20 -0.32
C SER A 312 10.78 3.79 1.10
N ARG A 313 10.17 4.40 2.07
CA ARG A 313 10.35 4.07 3.48
C ARG A 313 9.13 4.46 4.28
N PHE A 314 8.99 3.86 5.46
CA PHE A 314 8.13 4.41 6.49
C PHE A 314 8.90 4.60 7.79
N ILE A 315 8.44 5.52 8.61
CA ILE A 315 8.84 5.64 10.00
C ILE A 315 7.75 5.10 10.89
N ALA A 316 8.15 4.44 11.97
CA ALA A 316 7.27 3.98 13.02
C ALA A 316 7.74 4.56 14.35
N TRP A 317 6.81 4.94 15.22
CA TRP A 317 7.12 5.42 16.56
C TRP A 317 6.12 4.94 17.59
N THR A 318 6.55 4.91 18.83
CA THR A 318 5.72 4.53 19.96
C THR A 318 6.07 5.35 21.21
N PHE A 319 5.09 5.57 22.05
CA PHE A 319 5.25 6.21 23.35
C PHE A 319 5.29 5.15 24.49
N LEU A 320 5.18 3.88 24.16
CA LEU A 320 5.27 2.78 25.11
C LEU A 320 6.72 2.35 25.29
N ASP A 321 7.14 2.16 26.55
CA ASP A 321 8.43 1.57 26.84
C ASP A 321 8.45 0.06 26.49
N GLU A 322 9.59 -0.59 26.64
CA GLU A 322 9.76 -1.99 26.27
C GLU A 322 8.83 -2.92 27.08
N ALA A 323 8.72 -2.68 28.38
CA ALA A 323 7.87 -3.48 29.25
C ALA A 323 6.39 -3.31 28.91
N GLN A 324 5.97 -2.09 28.55
CA GLN A 324 4.62 -1.79 28.09
C GLN A 324 4.31 -2.45 26.76
N ARG A 325 5.22 -2.39 25.78
CA ARG A 325 5.06 -3.08 24.48
C ARG A 325 4.97 -4.59 24.66
N ARG A 326 5.81 -5.15 25.53
CA ARG A 326 5.76 -6.59 25.84
C ARG A 326 4.43 -7.01 26.47
N ARG A 327 3.91 -6.24 27.42
CA ARG A 327 2.57 -6.47 27.99
C ARG A 327 1.46 -6.35 26.95
N TRP A 328 1.56 -5.37 26.06
CA TRP A 328 0.63 -5.21 24.94
C TRP A 328 0.58 -6.47 24.09
N ALA A 329 1.74 -6.96 23.65
CA ALA A 329 1.84 -8.18 22.85
C ALA A 329 1.27 -9.40 23.59
N GLN A 330 1.61 -9.59 24.87
CA GLN A 330 1.09 -10.69 25.67
C GLN A 330 -0.44 -10.71 25.81
N THR A 331 -1.06 -9.54 25.83
CA THR A 331 -2.52 -9.43 26.01
C THR A 331 -3.29 -9.45 24.71
N ARG A 332 -2.72 -8.94 23.62
CA ARG A 332 -3.44 -8.71 22.36
C ARG A 332 -3.01 -9.63 21.21
N PHE A 333 -1.74 -10.01 21.16
CA PHE A 333 -1.22 -10.89 20.11
C PHE A 333 -1.40 -12.35 20.55
N LYS A 334 -2.62 -12.85 20.36
CA LYS A 334 -2.91 -14.27 20.57
C LYS A 334 -2.61 -15.01 19.28
N ALA A 335 -1.96 -16.15 19.40
CA ALA A 335 -1.69 -17.09 18.33
C ALA A 335 -2.99 -17.61 17.68
#